data_797f10e657a290a00d11f123a9891196
#
_entry.id   797f10e657a290a00d11f123a9891196
#
_cell.length_a   1.000
_cell.length_b   1.000
_cell.length_c   1.000
_cell.angle_alpha   90.00
_cell.angle_beta   90.00
_cell.angle_gamma   90.00
#
_symmetry.space_group_name_H-M   'P 1'
#
loop_
_entity.id
_entity.type
_entity.pdbx_description
1 polymer ?
#
loop_
_entity_poly.entity_id
_entity_poly.type
_entity_poly.pdbx_seq_one_letter_code
_entity_poly.pdbx_strand_id
1 'polypeptide(L)'
;RPLIQCQKIIVYTILQLLENGAKPAEIFILAGSVKGSNSKIRKIENSLVQANIPCHIPMFEVDQSDERVTNGKVGIATFHSVKGRQRKYVFIIGFDNNYFDYYARTIPREICPNTLYVAATRPTERLWVFESDDFQEDRPLEFLTIGHYTMQEKEYMRFLGIPRSIFYLKPEQSTLTQISQKVTPTDLIKFIPEHTLDIITPILDDLFDTEQNISEIFDIPSIIQTSQNLYEEVSDLNGICIPCMYFDYIINENNTSQKSNVLYDIIQEKIEKLDKKHYFIHNIIEEHLTPHFNNANDYLFASNIFKSLDEQLYFKLRQITKNDCTWLLDEDIDKFMLRLDNVIKSDFDNKEPLIENTFIHNSQEELHINIDKNLSQYLPNTTRFRFTARADLITDTCVWELKCTNEISIDHLIQVVIYSWLWNLTNTQNKTFKVFNIKTGEILVLKPDFDKINTIVTEIIKGKYFHFEEKDDDIFIQECRSIFS
;
A
#
# COMPACT_ATOMS: atom_id res chain seq x y z
N ARG A 1 4.26 -22.95 16.31
CA ARG A 1 2.83 -22.84 16.73
C ARG A 1 2.03 -22.19 15.63
N PRO A 2 0.72 -22.51 15.45
CA PRO A 2 -0.07 -21.90 14.39
C PRO A 2 -0.05 -20.36 14.47
N LEU A 3 -0.07 -19.69 13.34
CA LEU A 3 -0.07 -18.22 13.15
C LEU A 3 -1.01 -17.47 14.12
N ILE A 4 -2.16 -18.07 14.45
CA ILE A 4 -3.13 -17.53 15.41
C ILE A 4 -2.55 -17.39 16.82
N GLN A 5 -1.56 -18.20 17.20
CA GLN A 5 -0.94 -18.10 18.53
C GLN A 5 0.13 -17.02 18.57
N CYS A 6 0.93 -16.82 17.52
CA CYS A 6 1.92 -15.74 17.47
C CYS A 6 1.23 -14.36 17.55
N GLN A 7 0.16 -14.16 16.79
CA GLN A 7 -0.66 -12.94 16.84
C GLN A 7 -1.15 -12.64 18.27
N LYS A 8 -1.72 -13.64 18.94
CA LYS A 8 -2.19 -13.47 20.33
C LYS A 8 -1.06 -13.16 21.31
N ILE A 9 0.10 -13.78 21.13
CA ILE A 9 1.28 -13.51 21.97
C ILE A 9 1.77 -12.08 21.77
N ILE A 10 1.84 -11.61 20.52
CA ILE A 10 2.27 -10.24 20.21
C ILE A 10 1.34 -9.24 20.87
N VAL A 11 0.04 -9.34 20.61
CA VAL A 11 -0.95 -8.40 21.16
C VAL A 11 -0.97 -8.46 22.70
N TYR A 12 -0.94 -9.65 23.29
CA TYR A 12 -0.87 -9.80 24.74
C TYR A 12 0.40 -9.17 25.33
N THR A 13 1.56 -9.36 24.68
CA THR A 13 2.82 -8.76 25.14
C THR A 13 2.78 -7.25 25.03
N ILE A 14 2.19 -6.70 23.95
CA ILE A 14 2.01 -5.24 23.80
C ILE A 14 1.11 -4.71 24.91
N LEU A 15 -0.02 -5.35 25.20
CA LEU A 15 -0.89 -4.95 26.31
C LEU A 15 -0.14 -4.93 27.64
N GLN A 16 0.63 -5.98 27.93
CA GLN A 16 1.45 -6.01 29.15
C GLN A 16 2.51 -4.90 29.19
N LEU A 17 3.15 -4.57 28.06
CA LEU A 17 4.09 -3.45 28.00
C LEU A 17 3.40 -2.13 28.31
N LEU A 18 2.22 -1.89 27.74
CA LEU A 18 1.44 -0.68 27.96
C LEU A 18 0.96 -0.58 29.43
N GLU A 19 0.48 -1.67 30.02
CA GLU A 19 0.11 -1.76 31.44
C GLU A 19 1.31 -1.47 32.35
N ASN A 20 2.53 -1.85 31.93
CA ASN A 20 3.77 -1.58 32.67
C ASN A 20 4.38 -0.19 32.36
N GLY A 21 3.64 0.70 31.70
CA GLY A 21 4.00 2.10 31.50
C GLY A 21 4.74 2.40 30.19
N ALA A 22 4.91 1.44 29.29
CA ALA A 22 5.40 1.73 27.95
C ALA A 22 4.36 2.55 27.17
N LYS A 23 4.83 3.40 26.26
CA LYS A 23 3.96 4.18 25.38
C LYS A 23 3.80 3.49 24.02
N PRO A 24 2.64 3.61 23.34
CA PRO A 24 2.48 3.04 22.00
C PRO A 24 3.59 3.46 21.02
N ALA A 25 4.02 4.73 21.07
CA ALA A 25 5.10 5.25 20.25
C ALA A 25 6.48 4.62 20.53
N GLU A 26 6.66 3.82 21.56
CA GLU A 26 7.90 3.12 21.88
C GLU A 26 7.93 1.70 21.27
N ILE A 27 6.91 1.32 20.50
CA ILE A 27 6.72 -0.03 19.98
C ILE A 27 6.76 -0.04 18.45
N PHE A 28 7.56 -0.93 17.86
CA PHE A 28 7.52 -1.30 16.45
C PHE A 28 7.08 -2.74 16.24
N ILE A 29 6.33 -2.97 15.17
CA ILE A 29 6.03 -4.28 14.60
C ILE A 29 6.54 -4.27 13.16
N LEU A 30 7.51 -5.11 12.86
CA LEU A 30 8.21 -5.14 11.57
C LEU A 30 7.95 -6.46 10.85
N ALA A 31 7.75 -6.40 9.53
CA ALA A 31 7.61 -7.57 8.68
C ALA A 31 8.22 -7.34 7.30
N GLY A 32 8.40 -8.38 6.52
CA GLY A 32 8.86 -8.27 5.11
C GLY A 32 7.86 -7.53 4.24
N SER A 33 6.54 -7.63 4.55
CA SER A 33 5.48 -6.88 3.87
C SER A 33 4.35 -6.55 4.85
N VAL A 34 3.81 -5.35 4.74
CA VAL A 34 2.59 -4.90 5.46
C VAL A 34 1.35 -4.97 4.57
N LYS A 35 1.53 -5.24 3.28
CA LYS A 35 0.47 -5.28 2.26
C LYS A 35 0.24 -6.72 1.78
N GLY A 36 -0.90 -6.96 1.24
CA GLY A 36 -1.34 -8.28 0.78
C GLY A 36 -2.48 -8.83 1.65
N SER A 37 -3.52 -9.35 1.01
CA SER A 37 -4.75 -9.83 1.67
C SER A 37 -4.49 -10.91 2.73
N ASN A 38 -3.40 -11.64 2.61
CA ASN A 38 -2.99 -12.69 3.55
C ASN A 38 -1.87 -12.27 4.50
N SER A 39 -1.52 -10.98 4.55
CA SER A 39 -0.44 -10.50 5.41
C SER A 39 -0.74 -10.79 6.88
N LYS A 40 0.26 -11.37 7.57
CA LYS A 40 0.23 -11.60 9.02
C LYS A 40 0.02 -10.30 9.80
N ILE A 41 0.54 -9.21 9.28
CA ILE A 41 0.43 -7.86 9.84
C ILE A 41 -1.03 -7.41 9.94
N ARG A 42 -1.87 -7.66 8.93
CA ARG A 42 -3.28 -7.26 8.97
C ARG A 42 -4.03 -7.89 10.14
N LYS A 43 -3.78 -9.17 10.42
CA LYS A 43 -4.41 -9.84 11.56
C LYS A 43 -3.98 -9.25 12.90
N ILE A 44 -2.73 -8.79 12.99
CA ILE A 44 -2.20 -8.15 14.20
C ILE A 44 -2.78 -6.75 14.33
N GLU A 45 -2.76 -5.95 13.26
CA GLU A 45 -3.39 -4.64 13.22
C GLU A 45 -4.86 -4.73 13.64
N ASN A 46 -5.62 -5.61 13.03
CA ASN A 46 -7.03 -5.84 13.39
C ASN A 46 -7.22 -6.16 14.88
N SER A 47 -6.29 -6.92 15.48
CA SER A 47 -6.35 -7.23 16.90
C SER A 47 -5.97 -6.04 17.79
N LEU A 48 -5.02 -5.20 17.37
CA LEU A 48 -4.68 -3.94 18.06
C LEU A 48 -5.87 -2.98 18.01
N VAL A 49 -6.49 -2.84 16.84
CA VAL A 49 -7.68 -2.01 16.64
C VAL A 49 -8.84 -2.48 17.54
N GLN A 50 -9.08 -3.79 17.62
CA GLN A 50 -10.09 -4.37 18.52
C GLN A 50 -9.77 -4.12 20.00
N ALA A 51 -8.48 -4.14 20.38
CA ALA A 51 -8.01 -3.82 21.71
C ALA A 51 -7.94 -2.30 21.99
N ASN A 52 -8.38 -1.46 21.05
CA ASN A 52 -8.34 0.00 21.11
C ASN A 52 -6.93 0.58 21.31
N ILE A 53 -5.92 -0.06 20.71
CA ILE A 53 -4.53 0.39 20.73
C ILE A 53 -4.27 1.19 19.43
N PRO A 54 -3.91 2.49 19.53
CA PRO A 54 -3.60 3.29 18.36
C PRO A 54 -2.39 2.72 17.61
N CYS A 55 -2.50 2.59 16.30
CA CYS A 55 -1.39 2.15 15.47
C CYS A 55 -1.31 2.96 14.16
N HIS A 56 -0.16 2.91 13.51
CA HIS A 56 0.08 3.57 12.24
C HIS A 56 0.84 2.65 11.30
N ILE A 57 0.37 2.57 10.05
CA ILE A 57 1.01 1.85 8.96
C ILE A 57 1.30 2.87 7.84
N PRO A 58 2.57 3.15 7.50
CA PRO A 58 2.89 4.02 6.38
C PRO A 58 2.33 3.44 5.08
N MET A 59 1.61 4.24 4.33
CA MET A 59 1.03 3.83 3.05
C MET A 59 2.07 3.85 1.93
N PHE A 60 3.03 4.78 2.01
CA PHE A 60 4.13 4.97 1.06
C PHE A 60 5.47 4.87 1.80
N GLU A 61 6.51 4.34 1.15
CA GLU A 61 7.83 4.18 1.79
C GLU A 61 8.67 5.46 1.75
N VAL A 62 8.45 6.30 0.76
CA VAL A 62 9.25 7.51 0.53
C VAL A 62 8.80 8.67 1.41
N ASP A 63 7.55 8.66 1.86
CA ASP A 63 7.05 9.71 2.75
C ASP A 63 7.71 9.55 4.13
N GLN A 64 8.54 10.51 4.47
CA GLN A 64 8.82 10.79 5.88
C GLN A 64 7.49 11.20 6.50
N SER A 65 6.74 10.21 6.99
CA SER A 65 5.48 10.47 7.70
C SER A 65 5.76 11.55 8.73
N ASP A 66 4.95 12.61 8.71
CA ASP A 66 5.04 13.69 9.69
C ASP A 66 5.14 13.06 11.10
N GLU A 67 6.13 13.48 11.87
CA GLU A 67 6.35 12.91 13.21
C GLU A 67 5.09 12.97 14.08
N ARG A 68 4.24 13.99 13.86
CA ARG A 68 2.95 14.12 14.54
C ARG A 68 2.05 12.91 14.30
N VAL A 69 2.04 12.38 13.06
CA VAL A 69 1.18 11.24 12.66
C VAL A 69 1.62 9.94 13.35
N THR A 70 2.90 9.77 13.58
CA THR A 70 3.45 8.56 14.23
C THR A 70 3.43 8.64 15.76
N ASN A 71 3.28 9.85 16.32
CA ASN A 71 3.29 10.06 17.76
C ASN A 71 2.04 9.44 18.42
N GLY A 72 2.24 8.83 19.57
CA GLY A 72 1.16 8.19 20.35
C GLY A 72 0.71 6.84 19.81
N LYS A 73 1.33 6.29 18.75
CA LYS A 73 0.89 5.09 18.05
C LYS A 73 1.95 3.99 18.01
N VAL A 74 1.50 2.74 18.00
CA VAL A 74 2.34 1.59 17.64
C VAL A 74 2.70 1.70 16.16
N GLY A 75 3.99 1.73 15.84
CA GLY A 75 4.44 1.75 14.46
C GLY A 75 4.40 0.34 13.85
N ILE A 76 3.77 0.18 12.71
CA ILE A 76 3.79 -1.08 11.93
C ILE A 76 4.42 -0.76 10.58
N ALA A 77 5.51 -1.46 10.22
CA ALA A 77 6.29 -1.08 9.06
C ALA A 77 6.97 -2.28 8.40
N THR A 78 7.49 -2.09 7.18
CA THR A 78 8.34 -3.09 6.54
C THR A 78 9.77 -3.00 7.07
N PHE A 79 10.56 -4.06 6.86
CA PHE A 79 12.00 -4.05 7.18
C PHE A 79 12.74 -2.93 6.44
N HIS A 80 12.30 -2.57 5.24
CA HIS A 80 12.90 -1.53 4.41
C HIS A 80 12.62 -0.12 4.92
N SER A 81 11.41 0.15 5.41
CA SER A 81 10.96 1.49 5.79
C SER A 81 11.42 1.97 7.17
N VAL A 82 12.17 1.15 7.92
CA VAL A 82 12.64 1.49 9.27
C VAL A 82 14.11 1.92 9.33
N LYS A 83 14.76 2.11 8.19
CA LYS A 83 16.11 2.65 8.15
C LYS A 83 16.17 4.00 8.87
N GLY A 84 17.09 4.18 9.81
CA GLY A 84 17.26 5.41 10.61
C GLY A 84 16.29 5.58 11.78
N ARG A 85 15.30 4.70 11.98
CA ARG A 85 14.33 4.80 13.09
C ARG A 85 14.61 3.73 14.14
N GLN A 86 14.49 4.07 15.42
CA GLN A 86 14.64 3.15 16.54
C GLN A 86 13.45 3.25 17.50
N ARG A 87 13.13 2.16 18.20
CA ARG A 87 12.12 2.11 19.26
C ARG A 87 12.64 1.23 20.41
N LYS A 88 12.09 1.40 21.60
CA LYS A 88 12.47 0.56 22.76
C LYS A 88 12.13 -0.91 22.52
N TYR A 89 10.95 -1.18 22.01
CA TYR A 89 10.36 -2.51 21.89
C TYR A 89 10.07 -2.82 20.42
N VAL A 90 10.69 -3.87 19.89
CA VAL A 90 10.53 -4.23 18.48
C VAL A 90 10.10 -5.70 18.36
N PHE A 91 9.06 -5.93 17.57
CA PHE A 91 8.55 -7.24 17.21
C PHE A 91 8.81 -7.48 15.73
N ILE A 92 9.59 -8.50 15.39
CA ILE A 92 9.89 -8.88 14.01
C ILE A 92 9.11 -10.15 13.66
N ILE A 93 8.35 -10.12 12.56
CA ILE A 93 7.46 -11.18 12.13
C ILE A 93 7.91 -11.71 10.77
N GLY A 94 7.96 -13.04 10.63
CA GLY A 94 8.41 -13.67 9.40
C GLY A 94 9.92 -13.49 9.17
N PHE A 95 10.69 -13.59 10.25
CA PHE A 95 12.15 -13.58 10.21
C PHE A 95 12.63 -14.99 9.86
N ASP A 96 12.40 -15.39 8.63
CA ASP A 96 12.62 -16.75 8.13
C ASP A 96 13.09 -16.75 6.67
N ASN A 97 13.44 -17.93 6.15
CA ASN A 97 13.98 -18.14 4.81
C ASN A 97 13.00 -17.76 3.67
N ASN A 98 11.71 -17.56 3.97
CA ASN A 98 10.76 -17.04 2.98
C ASN A 98 11.13 -15.63 2.52
N TYR A 99 11.89 -14.87 3.35
CA TYR A 99 12.40 -13.58 2.94
C TYR A 99 13.26 -13.66 1.67
N PHE A 100 14.08 -14.70 1.53
CA PHE A 100 14.90 -14.90 0.33
C PHE A 100 14.06 -15.28 -0.90
N ASP A 101 12.95 -15.98 -0.73
CA ASP A 101 12.09 -16.36 -1.85
C ASP A 101 11.38 -15.17 -2.49
N TYR A 102 11.17 -14.09 -1.74
CA TYR A 102 10.40 -12.92 -2.19
C TYR A 102 11.23 -11.64 -2.34
N TYR A 103 12.20 -11.40 -1.46
CA TYR A 103 12.87 -10.09 -1.35
C TYR A 103 14.38 -10.14 -1.56
N ALA A 104 15.02 -11.28 -1.41
CA ALA A 104 16.47 -11.41 -1.49
C ALA A 104 16.89 -12.64 -2.33
N ARG A 105 16.28 -12.82 -3.48
CA ARG A 105 16.39 -14.04 -4.30
C ARG A 105 17.81 -14.31 -4.83
N THR A 106 18.62 -13.29 -4.98
CA THR A 106 19.99 -13.39 -5.50
C THR A 106 21.03 -13.47 -4.40
N ILE A 107 20.67 -13.16 -3.16
CA ILE A 107 21.58 -13.22 -2.02
C ILE A 107 21.69 -14.69 -1.58
N PRO A 108 22.92 -15.23 -1.43
CA PRO A 108 23.13 -16.56 -0.83
C PRO A 108 22.47 -16.63 0.55
N ARG A 109 21.82 -17.76 0.84
CA ARG A 109 21.03 -17.91 2.09
C ARG A 109 21.89 -17.94 3.35
N GLU A 110 23.19 -18.18 3.18
CA GLU A 110 24.21 -18.14 4.24
C GLU A 110 24.64 -16.71 4.62
N ILE A 111 24.26 -15.72 3.81
CA ILE A 111 24.57 -14.30 4.04
C ILE A 111 23.33 -13.61 4.62
N CYS A 112 23.52 -12.84 5.69
CA CYS A 112 22.45 -12.02 6.26
C CYS A 112 22.16 -10.82 5.36
N PRO A 113 20.95 -10.70 4.76
CA PRO A 113 20.58 -9.50 4.02
C PRO A 113 20.62 -8.25 4.91
N ASN A 114 21.19 -7.17 4.39
CA ASN A 114 21.30 -5.88 5.10
C ASN A 114 19.97 -5.42 5.69
N THR A 115 18.86 -5.65 4.98
CA THR A 115 17.51 -5.30 5.44
C THR A 115 17.10 -6.05 6.71
N LEU A 116 17.41 -7.35 6.80
CA LEU A 116 17.14 -8.13 8.01
C LEU A 116 18.04 -7.69 9.17
N TYR A 117 19.30 -7.38 8.89
CA TYR A 117 20.21 -6.81 9.87
C TYR A 117 19.70 -5.47 10.41
N VAL A 118 19.27 -4.57 9.50
CA VAL A 118 18.68 -3.28 9.89
C VAL A 118 17.47 -3.52 10.80
N ALA A 119 16.53 -4.38 10.43
CA ALA A 119 15.35 -4.66 11.25
C ALA A 119 15.72 -5.17 12.65
N ALA A 120 16.68 -6.11 12.74
CA ALA A 120 17.11 -6.68 14.01
C ALA A 120 17.87 -5.69 14.92
N THR A 121 18.42 -4.61 14.37
CA THR A 121 19.15 -3.56 15.11
C THR A 121 18.29 -2.34 15.45
N ARG A 122 16.97 -2.39 15.24
CA ARG A 122 16.07 -1.27 15.58
C ARG A 122 15.69 -1.15 17.06
N PRO A 123 15.67 -2.24 17.87
CA PRO A 123 15.34 -2.10 19.29
C PRO A 123 16.46 -1.44 20.08
N THR A 124 16.08 -0.62 21.08
CA THR A 124 17.03 -0.07 22.07
C THR A 124 16.93 -0.77 23.43
N GLU A 125 15.85 -1.49 23.72
CA GLU A 125 15.67 -2.21 24.99
C GLU A 125 15.37 -3.71 24.78
N ARG A 126 14.36 -4.05 23.94
CA ARG A 126 13.94 -5.44 23.78
C ARG A 126 13.49 -5.79 22.37
N LEU A 127 13.93 -6.96 21.92
CA LEU A 127 13.59 -7.55 20.64
C LEU A 127 12.82 -8.86 20.83
N TRP A 128 11.70 -9.02 20.07
CA TRP A 128 11.01 -10.27 19.89
C TRP A 128 11.06 -10.66 18.42
N VAL A 129 11.53 -11.85 18.14
CA VAL A 129 11.64 -12.39 16.78
C VAL A 129 10.69 -13.57 16.63
N PHE A 130 9.84 -13.53 15.63
CA PHE A 130 8.89 -14.58 15.32
C PHE A 130 9.24 -15.21 13.99
N GLU A 131 9.67 -16.43 14.02
CA GLU A 131 9.83 -17.27 12.84
C GLU A 131 8.48 -17.83 12.41
N SER A 132 8.31 -18.17 11.13
CA SER A 132 7.15 -18.93 10.67
C SER A 132 7.21 -20.34 11.23
N ASP A 133 6.09 -20.81 11.76
CA ASP A 133 5.97 -22.15 12.35
C ASP A 133 4.99 -23.05 11.60
N ASP A 134 4.86 -22.85 10.30
CA ASP A 134 4.17 -23.81 9.46
C ASP A 134 5.08 -25.05 9.33
N PHE A 135 4.66 -26.18 9.93
CA PHE A 135 5.43 -27.42 9.94
C PHE A 135 5.77 -27.97 8.56
N GLN A 136 5.05 -27.54 7.52
CA GLN A 136 5.32 -27.90 6.13
C GLN A 136 6.27 -26.91 5.43
N GLU A 137 6.38 -25.68 5.95
CA GLU A 137 7.16 -24.59 5.36
C GLU A 137 8.19 -23.99 6.32
N ASP A 138 8.58 -24.78 7.33
CA ASP A 138 9.55 -24.34 8.33
C ASP A 138 10.92 -24.11 7.70
N ARG A 139 11.27 -22.85 7.51
CA ARG A 139 12.47 -22.40 6.80
C ARG A 139 13.27 -21.43 7.65
N PRO A 140 14.02 -21.92 8.64
CA PRO A 140 14.89 -21.06 9.44
C PRO A 140 15.96 -20.42 8.55
N LEU A 141 16.40 -19.22 8.94
CA LEU A 141 17.48 -18.51 8.26
C LEU A 141 18.79 -19.30 8.37
N GLU A 142 19.39 -19.66 7.24
CA GLU A 142 20.60 -20.51 7.19
C GLU A 142 21.80 -19.83 7.84
N PHE A 143 21.95 -18.53 7.67
CA PHE A 143 23.04 -17.76 8.30
C PHE A 143 22.96 -17.72 9.84
N LEU A 144 21.79 -18.00 10.44
CA LEU A 144 21.64 -18.12 11.89
C LEU A 144 21.92 -19.51 12.42
N THR A 145 21.91 -20.55 11.56
CA THR A 145 22.08 -21.95 12.01
C THR A 145 23.45 -22.21 12.56
N ILE A 146 24.48 -21.54 12.06
CA ILE A 146 25.87 -21.66 12.55
C ILE A 146 25.98 -21.20 14.01
N GLY A 147 25.16 -20.23 14.43
CA GLY A 147 25.14 -19.69 15.78
C GLY A 147 24.15 -20.39 16.73
N HIS A 148 23.26 -21.24 16.22
CA HIS A 148 22.16 -21.82 17.02
C HIS A 148 22.68 -22.66 18.20
N TYR A 149 23.78 -23.36 18.05
CA TYR A 149 24.43 -24.11 19.12
C TYR A 149 25.16 -23.24 20.15
N THR A 150 25.56 -22.03 19.76
CA THR A 150 26.22 -21.06 20.65
C THR A 150 25.24 -20.10 21.30
N MET A 151 23.99 -20.06 20.80
CA MET A 151 22.90 -19.24 21.33
C MET A 151 22.04 -20.02 22.33
N GLN A 152 22.64 -20.86 23.17
CA GLN A 152 21.91 -21.39 24.34
C GLN A 152 21.41 -20.24 25.21
N GLU A 153 20.29 -20.45 25.90
CA GLU A 153 19.66 -19.46 26.77
C GLU A 153 20.71 -18.76 27.62
N LYS A 154 20.92 -17.48 27.32
CA LYS A 154 21.76 -16.59 28.10
C LYS A 154 20.85 -15.67 28.89
N GLU A 155 21.38 -15.01 29.87
CA GLU A 155 20.64 -14.10 30.75
C GLU A 155 19.77 -13.08 29.98
N TYR A 156 20.18 -12.72 28.76
CA TYR A 156 19.51 -11.73 27.87
C TYR A 156 18.73 -12.35 26.71
N MET A 157 18.66 -13.70 26.59
CA MET A 157 17.95 -14.37 25.50
C MET A 157 17.08 -15.51 26.00
N ARG A 158 15.82 -15.56 25.56
CA ARG A 158 14.88 -16.64 25.85
C ARG A 158 14.26 -17.15 24.56
N PHE A 159 14.20 -18.47 24.42
CA PHE A 159 13.44 -19.13 23.37
C PHE A 159 12.05 -19.49 23.89
N LEU A 160 11.01 -19.06 23.14
CA LEU A 160 9.62 -19.37 23.44
C LEU A 160 9.10 -20.31 22.34
N GLY A 161 8.79 -21.54 22.68
CA GLY A 161 8.28 -22.52 21.74
C GLY A 161 8.87 -23.91 21.97
N ILE A 162 8.69 -24.80 21.00
CA ILE A 162 9.28 -26.13 21.01
C ILE A 162 10.70 -25.99 20.47
N PRO A 163 11.75 -26.44 21.21
CA PRO A 163 13.10 -26.48 20.68
C PRO A 163 13.10 -27.37 19.42
N ARG A 164 13.53 -26.81 18.29
CA ARG A 164 13.64 -27.57 17.06
C ARG A 164 14.74 -28.60 17.20
N SER A 165 14.44 -29.84 16.83
CA SER A 165 15.47 -30.83 16.60
C SER A 165 16.28 -30.37 15.38
N ILE A 166 17.60 -30.44 15.51
CA ILE A 166 18.64 -29.89 14.64
C ILE A 166 18.71 -30.57 13.26
N PHE A 167 17.76 -31.39 12.90
CA PHE A 167 17.74 -32.09 11.62
C PHE A 167 17.02 -31.23 10.58
N TYR A 168 17.78 -30.30 9.99
CA TYR A 168 17.36 -29.69 8.74
C TYR A 168 17.49 -30.71 7.62
N LEU A 169 16.37 -31.26 7.17
CA LEU A 169 16.32 -31.80 5.83
C LEU A 169 16.62 -30.62 4.89
N LYS A 170 17.75 -30.71 4.14
CA LYS A 170 17.96 -29.79 3.02
C LYS A 170 16.68 -29.83 2.21
N PRO A 171 16.01 -28.71 1.97
CA PRO A 171 14.89 -28.70 1.06
C PRO A 171 15.40 -29.29 -0.24
N GLU A 172 14.73 -30.33 -0.76
CA GLU A 172 14.93 -30.76 -2.13
C GLU A 172 14.80 -29.47 -2.95
N GLN A 173 15.78 -29.22 -3.83
CA GLN A 173 15.72 -28.08 -4.75
C GLN A 173 14.38 -28.16 -5.42
N SER A 174 13.45 -27.33 -4.99
CA SER A 174 12.13 -27.26 -5.59
C SER A 174 12.40 -26.93 -7.05
N THR A 175 12.07 -27.85 -7.94
CA THR A 175 11.96 -27.56 -9.36
C THR A 175 11.19 -26.26 -9.45
N LEU A 176 11.83 -25.23 -10.03
CA LEU A 176 11.29 -23.86 -10.15
C LEU A 176 9.87 -23.95 -10.73
N THR A 177 8.90 -24.06 -9.86
CA THR A 177 7.49 -23.93 -10.24
C THR A 177 7.30 -22.47 -10.64
N GLN A 178 6.71 -22.25 -11.81
CA GLN A 178 6.37 -20.90 -12.28
C GLN A 178 5.57 -20.19 -11.18
N ILE A 179 6.19 -19.21 -10.54
CA ILE A 179 5.54 -18.43 -9.49
C ILE A 179 4.58 -17.46 -10.18
N SER A 180 3.28 -17.63 -9.96
CA SER A 180 2.28 -16.66 -10.38
C SER A 180 2.23 -15.52 -9.36
N GLN A 181 2.51 -14.30 -9.80
CA GLN A 181 2.51 -13.13 -8.94
C GLN A 181 1.35 -12.20 -9.30
N LYS A 182 0.45 -11.96 -8.34
CA LYS A 182 -0.59 -10.96 -8.47
C LYS A 182 0.02 -9.58 -8.28
N VAL A 183 -0.30 -8.66 -9.18
CA VAL A 183 0.31 -7.33 -9.23
C VAL A 183 -0.75 -6.29 -9.55
N THR A 184 -0.75 -5.21 -8.80
CA THR A 184 -1.50 -3.98 -9.13
C THR A 184 -0.53 -2.90 -9.61
N PRO A 185 -0.99 -1.85 -10.31
CA PRO A 185 -0.15 -0.69 -10.63
C PRO A 185 0.56 -0.12 -9.39
N THR A 186 -0.17 0.01 -8.29
CA THR A 186 0.38 0.46 -7.01
C THR A 186 1.49 -0.46 -6.49
N ASP A 187 1.39 -1.79 -6.71
CA ASP A 187 2.46 -2.71 -6.29
C ASP A 187 3.72 -2.54 -7.13
N LEU A 188 3.60 -2.17 -8.40
CA LEU A 188 4.76 -1.87 -9.26
C LEU A 188 5.47 -0.58 -8.85
N ILE A 189 4.72 0.45 -8.48
CA ILE A 189 5.25 1.77 -8.13
C ILE A 189 6.03 1.74 -6.82
N LYS A 190 5.59 0.93 -5.85
CA LYS A 190 6.23 0.87 -4.53
C LYS A 190 7.61 0.21 -4.60
N PHE A 191 8.60 0.86 -3.97
CA PHE A 191 9.96 0.32 -3.85
C PHE A 191 10.67 0.11 -5.19
N ILE A 192 10.52 1.04 -6.11
CA ILE A 192 11.35 1.04 -7.32
C ILE A 192 12.78 1.38 -6.91
N PRO A 193 13.78 0.54 -7.25
CA PRO A 193 15.17 0.83 -6.94
C PRO A 193 15.64 2.16 -7.54
N GLU A 194 16.52 2.88 -6.84
CA GLU A 194 17.00 4.20 -7.25
C GLU A 194 17.62 4.18 -8.66
N HIS A 195 18.46 3.18 -8.96
CA HIS A 195 19.04 3.02 -10.30
C HIS A 195 17.97 2.84 -11.39
N THR A 196 16.84 2.22 -11.06
CA THR A 196 15.70 2.09 -12.02
C THR A 196 15.04 3.43 -12.23
N LEU A 197 14.84 4.22 -11.15
CA LEU A 197 14.32 5.58 -11.25
C LEU A 197 15.24 6.46 -12.11
N ASP A 198 16.55 6.37 -11.97
CA ASP A 198 17.53 7.11 -12.78
C ASP A 198 17.38 6.80 -14.28
N ILE A 199 17.04 5.55 -14.64
CA ILE A 199 16.81 5.14 -16.02
C ILE A 199 15.48 5.66 -16.56
N ILE A 200 14.41 5.54 -15.79
CA ILE A 200 13.05 5.82 -16.29
C ILE A 200 12.66 7.29 -16.20
N THR A 201 13.21 8.07 -15.27
CA THR A 201 12.82 9.48 -15.08
C THR A 201 13.02 10.32 -16.34
N PRO A 202 14.16 10.26 -17.06
CA PRO A 202 14.30 11.04 -18.29
C PRO A 202 13.30 10.66 -19.39
N ILE A 203 12.87 9.39 -19.40
CA ILE A 203 11.86 8.91 -20.36
C ILE A 203 10.48 9.41 -19.96
N LEU A 204 10.17 9.42 -18.66
CA LEU A 204 8.91 9.94 -18.12
C LEU A 204 8.73 11.43 -18.42
N ASP A 205 9.78 12.23 -18.23
CA ASP A 205 9.76 13.67 -18.47
C ASP A 205 9.42 14.01 -19.95
N ASP A 206 9.86 13.15 -20.89
CA ASP A 206 9.55 13.31 -22.31
C ASP A 206 8.17 12.77 -22.70
N LEU A 207 7.56 11.92 -21.87
CA LEU A 207 6.29 11.25 -22.16
C LEU A 207 5.05 12.06 -21.80
N PHE A 208 5.17 13.10 -20.97
CA PHE A 208 4.02 13.88 -20.55
C PHE A 208 4.04 15.29 -21.13
N ASP A 209 2.91 15.73 -21.65
CA ASP A 209 2.65 17.11 -22.02
C ASP A 209 1.75 17.77 -20.98
N THR A 210 2.02 19.03 -20.65
CA THR A 210 1.16 19.82 -19.79
C THR A 210 -0.01 20.37 -20.61
N GLU A 211 -1.23 19.88 -20.36
CA GLU A 211 -2.45 20.41 -20.96
C GLU A 211 -2.93 21.65 -20.18
N GLN A 212 -2.83 21.61 -18.86
CA GLN A 212 -3.17 22.74 -18.00
C GLN A 212 -2.11 22.88 -16.90
N ASN A 213 -1.57 24.11 -16.80
CA ASN A 213 -0.63 24.46 -15.74
C ASN A 213 -1.33 24.63 -14.39
N ILE A 214 -0.52 24.62 -13.33
CA ILE A 214 -0.97 24.93 -11.97
C ILE A 214 -1.73 26.27 -11.99
N SER A 215 -2.94 26.24 -11.46
CA SER A 215 -3.82 27.40 -11.31
C SER A 215 -3.92 27.79 -9.82
N GLU A 216 -5.08 28.26 -9.36
CA GLU A 216 -5.33 28.50 -7.95
C GLU A 216 -5.16 27.20 -7.14
N ILE A 217 -4.31 27.23 -6.11
CA ILE A 217 -4.08 26.09 -5.21
C ILE A 217 -5.12 26.16 -4.10
N PHE A 218 -5.92 25.10 -3.96
CA PHE A 218 -6.91 25.00 -2.89
C PHE A 218 -6.27 24.52 -1.59
N ASP A 219 -6.67 25.11 -0.47
CA ASP A 219 -6.19 24.71 0.84
C ASP A 219 -7.01 23.51 1.35
N ILE A 220 -6.50 22.31 1.10
CA ILE A 220 -7.09 21.06 1.57
C ILE A 220 -6.17 20.45 2.63
N PRO A 221 -6.64 20.21 3.86
CA PRO A 221 -5.83 19.56 4.88
C PRO A 221 -5.36 18.17 4.44
N SER A 222 -4.06 17.94 4.56
CA SER A 222 -3.45 16.61 4.37
C SER A 222 -3.35 15.83 5.68
N ILE A 223 -3.35 16.53 6.82
CA ILE A 223 -3.28 15.98 8.17
C ILE A 223 -4.33 16.68 9.02
N ILE A 224 -5.06 15.90 9.82
CA ILE A 224 -6.02 16.41 10.82
C ILE A 224 -5.64 15.96 12.22
N GLN A 225 -6.12 16.70 13.22
CA GLN A 225 -6.12 16.24 14.60
C GLN A 225 -7.51 15.68 14.94
N THR A 226 -7.57 14.45 15.45
CA THR A 226 -8.81 13.80 15.83
C THR A 226 -9.24 14.17 17.25
N SER A 227 -10.49 13.90 17.59
CA SER A 227 -11.05 14.04 18.95
C SER A 227 -10.30 13.21 19.99
N GLN A 228 -9.55 12.19 19.58
CA GLN A 228 -8.69 11.37 20.43
C GLN A 228 -7.28 11.98 20.61
N ASN A 229 -7.04 13.20 20.15
CA ASN A 229 -5.74 13.88 20.14
C ASN A 229 -4.65 13.13 19.35
N LEU A 230 -5.04 12.36 18.35
CA LEU A 230 -4.13 11.74 17.38
C LEU A 230 -4.10 12.58 16.10
N TYR A 231 -2.97 12.56 15.39
CA TYR A 231 -2.87 13.17 14.06
C TYR A 231 -2.96 12.08 12.99
N GLU A 232 -3.79 12.31 11.96
CA GLU A 232 -4.02 11.35 10.87
C GLU A 232 -3.83 12.00 9.52
N GLU A 233 -3.16 11.29 8.61
CA GLU A 233 -3.10 11.65 7.20
C GLU A 233 -4.44 11.36 6.52
N VAL A 234 -4.99 12.36 5.81
CA VAL A 234 -6.31 12.29 5.18
C VAL A 234 -6.31 12.60 3.68
N SER A 235 -5.14 12.78 3.07
CA SER A 235 -5.04 13.06 1.63
C SER A 235 -5.68 11.97 0.78
N ASP A 236 -5.56 10.71 1.18
CA ASP A 236 -6.20 9.57 0.55
C ASP A 236 -7.74 9.61 0.66
N LEU A 237 -8.27 10.11 1.79
CA LEU A 237 -9.71 10.27 1.98
C LEU A 237 -10.26 11.43 1.14
N ASN A 238 -9.52 12.54 1.04
CA ASN A 238 -9.87 13.67 0.18
C ASN A 238 -9.93 13.25 -1.29
N GLY A 239 -8.94 12.43 -1.72
CA GLY A 239 -8.86 11.93 -3.09
C GLY A 239 -10.01 10.99 -3.49
N ILE A 240 -10.70 10.38 -2.52
CA ILE A 240 -11.90 9.57 -2.75
C ILE A 240 -13.16 10.43 -2.63
N CYS A 241 -13.24 11.21 -1.57
CA CYS A 241 -14.42 12.00 -1.23
C CYS A 241 -14.82 12.99 -2.34
N ILE A 242 -13.87 13.83 -2.76
CA ILE A 242 -14.13 14.94 -3.70
C ILE A 242 -14.60 14.42 -5.08
N PRO A 243 -13.92 13.45 -5.73
CA PRO A 243 -14.42 12.87 -6.97
C PRO A 243 -15.79 12.21 -6.82
N CYS A 244 -16.03 11.43 -5.76
CA CYS A 244 -17.31 10.76 -5.56
C CYS A 244 -18.47 11.73 -5.36
N MET A 245 -18.25 12.86 -4.66
CA MET A 245 -19.24 13.93 -4.56
C MET A 245 -19.59 14.49 -5.94
N TYR A 246 -18.60 14.75 -6.78
CA TYR A 246 -18.79 15.26 -8.13
C TYR A 246 -19.53 14.25 -9.03
N PHE A 247 -19.19 12.98 -8.96
CA PHE A 247 -19.87 11.94 -9.74
C PHE A 247 -21.34 11.81 -9.35
N ASP A 248 -21.66 11.84 -8.07
CA ASP A 248 -23.05 11.84 -7.61
C ASP A 248 -23.80 13.10 -8.07
N TYR A 249 -23.16 14.25 -8.06
CA TYR A 249 -23.74 15.50 -8.56
C TYR A 249 -24.12 15.36 -10.04
N ILE A 250 -23.22 14.91 -10.92
CA ILE A 250 -23.51 14.73 -12.36
C ILE A 250 -24.59 13.68 -12.61
N ILE A 251 -24.51 12.53 -11.92
CA ILE A 251 -25.49 11.46 -12.10
C ILE A 251 -26.89 11.94 -11.70
N ASN A 252 -27.01 12.72 -10.63
CA ASN A 252 -28.27 13.24 -10.16
C ASN A 252 -28.83 14.37 -11.03
N GLU A 253 -27.97 15.21 -11.66
CA GLU A 253 -28.44 16.19 -12.65
C GLU A 253 -29.14 15.51 -13.85
N ASN A 254 -28.68 14.33 -14.23
CA ASN A 254 -29.18 13.60 -15.39
C ASN A 254 -30.36 12.64 -15.08
N ASN A 255 -30.66 12.36 -13.82
CA ASN A 255 -31.66 11.38 -13.39
C ASN A 255 -32.64 11.94 -12.35
N THR A 256 -33.95 11.86 -12.67
CA THR A 256 -35.04 12.29 -11.77
C THR A 256 -35.40 11.26 -10.66
N SER A 257 -34.79 10.08 -10.67
CA SER A 257 -35.00 9.07 -9.62
C SER A 257 -33.84 9.11 -8.63
N GLN A 258 -34.13 9.24 -7.35
CA GLN A 258 -33.16 9.23 -6.27
C GLN A 258 -32.42 7.88 -6.23
N LYS A 259 -31.21 7.86 -6.76
CA LYS A 259 -30.32 6.68 -6.69
C LYS A 259 -29.47 6.78 -5.41
N SER A 260 -28.97 5.65 -4.95
CA SER A 260 -27.92 5.61 -3.93
C SER A 260 -26.66 6.32 -4.42
N ASN A 261 -25.79 6.72 -3.48
CA ASN A 261 -24.51 7.32 -3.83
C ASN A 261 -23.55 6.29 -4.43
N VAL A 262 -22.74 6.70 -5.40
CA VAL A 262 -21.74 5.84 -6.07
C VAL A 262 -20.83 5.16 -5.04
N LEU A 263 -20.32 5.94 -4.09
CA LEU A 263 -19.43 5.41 -3.05
C LEU A 263 -20.15 4.41 -2.13
N TYR A 264 -21.44 4.61 -1.85
CA TYR A 264 -22.24 3.66 -1.08
C TYR A 264 -22.34 2.31 -1.79
N ASP A 265 -22.66 2.31 -3.09
CA ASP A 265 -22.82 1.09 -3.87
C ASP A 265 -21.50 0.29 -3.94
N ILE A 266 -20.37 0.98 -4.15
CA ILE A 266 -19.03 0.35 -4.13
C ILE A 266 -18.71 -0.24 -2.74
N ILE A 267 -19.07 0.45 -1.66
CA ILE A 267 -18.88 -0.07 -0.30
C ILE A 267 -19.71 -1.33 -0.06
N GLN A 268 -20.96 -1.36 -0.52
CA GLN A 268 -21.83 -2.53 -0.35
C GLN A 268 -21.23 -3.80 -0.98
N GLU A 269 -20.67 -3.71 -2.18
CA GLU A 269 -19.99 -4.84 -2.82
C GLU A 269 -18.79 -5.37 -1.99
N LYS A 270 -18.11 -4.48 -1.23
CA LYS A 270 -16.99 -4.88 -0.37
C LYS A 270 -17.47 -5.49 0.94
N ILE A 271 -18.60 -5.02 1.49
CA ILE A 271 -19.20 -5.55 2.72
C ILE A 271 -19.60 -7.01 2.54
N GLU A 272 -20.13 -7.39 1.37
CA GLU A 272 -20.50 -8.78 1.07
C GLU A 272 -19.31 -9.74 1.19
N LYS A 273 -18.08 -9.24 0.98
CA LYS A 273 -16.83 -10.00 1.07
C LYS A 273 -16.18 -9.94 2.45
N LEU A 274 -16.73 -9.14 3.37
CA LEU A 274 -16.16 -8.94 4.70
C LEU A 274 -16.43 -10.15 5.61
N ASP A 275 -15.38 -10.64 6.28
CA ASP A 275 -15.52 -11.73 7.26
C ASP A 275 -16.41 -11.28 8.43
N LYS A 276 -17.44 -12.08 8.74
CA LYS A 276 -18.37 -11.86 9.86
C LYS A 276 -17.68 -11.75 11.22
N LYS A 277 -16.41 -12.13 11.33
CA LYS A 277 -15.62 -11.98 12.56
C LYS A 277 -15.25 -10.53 12.89
N HIS A 278 -15.36 -9.63 11.93
CA HIS A 278 -15.06 -8.20 12.14
C HIS A 278 -16.27 -7.43 12.67
N TYR A 279 -16.85 -7.88 13.78
CA TYR A 279 -18.06 -7.31 14.37
C TYR A 279 -18.01 -5.79 14.55
N PHE A 280 -16.88 -5.23 14.99
CA PHE A 280 -16.79 -3.80 15.23
C PHE A 280 -16.92 -2.98 13.94
N ILE A 281 -16.47 -3.52 12.80
CA ILE A 281 -16.61 -2.85 11.49
C ILE A 281 -18.06 -2.91 11.05
N HIS A 282 -18.68 -4.07 11.16
CA HIS A 282 -20.12 -4.22 10.87
C HIS A 282 -20.95 -3.22 11.70
N ASN A 283 -20.67 -3.09 13.00
CA ASN A 283 -21.38 -2.14 13.86
C ASN A 283 -21.18 -0.68 13.40
N ILE A 284 -19.96 -0.27 13.05
CA ILE A 284 -19.68 1.09 12.56
C ILE A 284 -20.43 1.34 11.24
N ILE A 285 -20.42 0.38 10.34
CA ILE A 285 -21.12 0.50 9.04
C ILE A 285 -22.61 0.60 9.25
N GLU A 286 -23.22 -0.30 10.03
CA GLU A 286 -24.66 -0.32 10.32
C GLU A 286 -25.12 0.97 11.02
N GLU A 287 -24.30 1.54 11.90
CA GLU A 287 -24.64 2.75 12.66
C GLU A 287 -24.56 4.03 11.80
N HIS A 288 -23.61 4.10 10.85
CA HIS A 288 -23.23 5.38 10.25
C HIS A 288 -23.35 5.44 8.71
N LEU A 289 -23.37 4.30 8.01
CA LEU A 289 -23.46 4.28 6.56
C LEU A 289 -24.94 4.25 6.12
N THR A 290 -25.35 5.26 5.38
CA THR A 290 -26.69 5.37 4.80
C THR A 290 -26.61 5.39 3.28
N PRO A 291 -27.66 4.98 2.55
CA PRO A 291 -27.69 5.00 1.08
C PRO A 291 -27.55 6.39 0.47
N HIS A 292 -27.84 7.44 1.25
CA HIS A 292 -27.81 8.83 0.80
C HIS A 292 -26.91 9.66 1.72
N PHE A 293 -25.94 10.33 1.13
CA PHE A 293 -25.05 11.25 1.81
C PHE A 293 -25.58 12.67 1.64
N ASN A 294 -25.67 13.43 2.74
CA ASN A 294 -26.28 14.75 2.75
C ASN A 294 -25.24 15.89 2.68
N ASN A 295 -24.02 15.61 3.06
CA ASN A 295 -22.94 16.61 3.17
C ASN A 295 -21.57 15.96 3.04
N ALA A 296 -20.52 16.77 2.94
CA ALA A 296 -19.14 16.31 2.83
C ALA A 296 -18.70 15.38 3.96
N ASN A 297 -19.22 15.57 5.18
CA ASN A 297 -18.85 14.74 6.31
C ASN A 297 -19.25 13.27 6.10
N ASP A 298 -20.43 13.04 5.49
CA ASP A 298 -20.90 11.71 5.15
C ASP A 298 -19.98 11.05 4.10
N TYR A 299 -19.58 11.81 3.06
CA TYR A 299 -18.62 11.33 2.05
C TYR A 299 -17.24 11.05 2.62
N LEU A 300 -16.71 11.93 3.48
CA LEU A 300 -15.42 11.71 4.11
C LEU A 300 -15.41 10.46 4.98
N PHE A 301 -16.48 10.25 5.76
CA PHE A 301 -16.58 9.06 6.59
C PHE A 301 -16.78 7.80 5.73
N ALA A 302 -17.59 7.86 4.68
CA ALA A 302 -17.73 6.77 3.72
C ALA A 302 -16.41 6.46 3.00
N SER A 303 -15.62 7.49 2.67
CA SER A 303 -14.27 7.31 2.10
C SER A 303 -13.34 6.57 3.06
N ASN A 304 -13.42 6.84 4.36
CA ASN A 304 -12.66 6.12 5.38
C ASN A 304 -13.11 4.64 5.47
N ILE A 305 -14.43 4.37 5.43
CA ILE A 305 -14.96 3.00 5.36
C ILE A 305 -14.45 2.29 4.11
N PHE A 306 -14.60 2.91 2.93
CA PHE A 306 -14.16 2.34 1.66
C PHE A 306 -12.68 1.98 1.68
N LYS A 307 -11.81 2.92 2.09
CA LYS A 307 -10.36 2.73 2.17
C LYS A 307 -10.00 1.61 3.13
N SER A 308 -10.64 1.57 4.30
CA SER A 308 -10.42 0.55 5.32
C SER A 308 -10.81 -0.86 4.82
N LEU A 309 -11.90 -0.98 4.09
CA LEU A 309 -12.34 -2.24 3.49
C LEU A 309 -11.45 -2.68 2.33
N ASP A 310 -11.03 -1.74 1.48
CA ASP A 310 -10.17 -2.02 0.34
C ASP A 310 -8.79 -2.54 0.77
N GLU A 311 -8.20 -1.91 1.75
CA GLU A 311 -6.89 -2.30 2.28
C GLU A 311 -6.96 -3.39 3.35
N GLN A 312 -8.15 -3.66 3.90
CA GLN A 312 -8.37 -4.52 5.06
C GLN A 312 -7.55 -4.07 6.27
N LEU A 313 -7.36 -2.76 6.42
CA LEU A 313 -6.69 -2.09 7.52
C LEU A 313 -7.67 -1.12 8.16
N TYR A 314 -7.91 -1.25 9.46
CA TYR A 314 -9.03 -0.59 10.12
C TYR A 314 -8.63 0.46 11.15
N PHE A 315 -7.33 0.72 11.31
CA PHE A 315 -6.83 1.67 12.30
C PHE A 315 -7.37 3.09 12.08
N LYS A 316 -7.39 3.57 10.80
CA LYS A 316 -7.96 4.90 10.49
C LYS A 316 -9.44 4.97 10.81
N LEU A 317 -10.21 3.91 10.51
CA LEU A 317 -11.65 3.86 10.82
C LEU A 317 -11.92 3.91 12.33
N ARG A 318 -10.97 3.42 13.15
CA ARG A 318 -11.05 3.50 14.60
C ARG A 318 -10.60 4.85 15.16
N GLN A 319 -9.60 5.46 14.55
CA GLN A 319 -8.94 6.68 15.02
C GLN A 319 -9.60 7.95 14.51
N ILE A 320 -10.24 7.90 13.33
CA ILE A 320 -11.06 8.99 12.75
C ILE A 320 -12.52 8.60 12.89
N THR A 321 -13.23 9.22 13.82
CA THR A 321 -14.67 9.00 13.99
C THR A 321 -15.48 9.83 12.98
N LYS A 322 -16.78 9.55 12.83
CA LYS A 322 -17.67 10.37 11.97
C LYS A 322 -17.66 11.85 12.39
N ASN A 323 -17.56 12.11 13.69
CA ASN A 323 -17.52 13.48 14.22
C ASN A 323 -16.22 14.24 13.90
N ASP A 324 -15.14 13.53 13.56
CA ASP A 324 -13.88 14.14 13.15
C ASP A 324 -13.91 14.55 11.67
N CYS A 325 -14.84 14.04 10.86
CA CYS A 325 -14.94 14.26 9.41
C CYS A 325 -15.52 15.64 9.06
N THR A 326 -14.89 16.72 9.51
CA THR A 326 -15.40 18.11 9.37
C THR A 326 -14.39 19.07 8.73
N TRP A 327 -13.33 18.55 8.11
CA TRP A 327 -12.22 19.38 7.63
C TRP A 327 -12.38 19.92 6.20
N LEU A 328 -13.42 19.52 5.45
CA LEU A 328 -13.80 20.15 4.19
C LEU A 328 -14.94 21.12 4.43
N LEU A 329 -14.74 22.39 4.08
CA LEU A 329 -15.75 23.42 4.20
C LEU A 329 -16.62 23.50 2.94
N ASP A 330 -17.90 23.88 3.08
CA ASP A 330 -18.83 23.97 1.95
C ASP A 330 -18.32 24.93 0.85
N GLU A 331 -17.70 26.06 1.23
CA GLU A 331 -17.09 27.02 0.29
C GLU A 331 -15.96 26.41 -0.56
N ASP A 332 -15.21 25.48 0.01
CA ASP A 332 -14.13 24.79 -0.71
C ASP A 332 -14.69 23.71 -1.63
N ILE A 333 -15.75 23.04 -1.19
CA ILE A 333 -16.44 22.02 -1.99
C ILE A 333 -16.97 22.65 -3.28
N ASP A 334 -17.63 23.81 -3.22
CA ASP A 334 -18.14 24.50 -4.40
C ASP A 334 -17.01 24.80 -5.42
N LYS A 335 -15.83 25.18 -4.94
CA LYS A 335 -14.66 25.40 -5.81
C LYS A 335 -14.16 24.12 -6.46
N PHE A 336 -14.12 23.02 -5.71
CA PHE A 336 -13.72 21.71 -6.27
C PHE A 336 -14.72 21.22 -7.32
N MET A 337 -16.01 21.34 -7.02
CA MET A 337 -17.07 20.95 -7.95
C MET A 337 -17.01 21.74 -9.25
N LEU A 338 -16.83 23.07 -9.16
CA LEU A 338 -16.67 23.92 -10.33
C LEU A 338 -15.41 23.56 -11.14
N ARG A 339 -14.29 23.28 -10.49
CA ARG A 339 -13.05 22.86 -11.16
C ARG A 339 -13.22 21.56 -11.90
N LEU A 340 -13.81 20.55 -11.27
CA LEU A 340 -14.11 19.26 -11.88
C LEU A 340 -15.07 19.41 -13.05
N ASP A 341 -16.14 20.20 -12.89
CA ASP A 341 -17.13 20.47 -13.93
C ASP A 341 -16.46 21.07 -15.18
N ASN A 342 -15.61 22.06 -15.01
CA ASN A 342 -14.90 22.71 -16.11
C ASN A 342 -13.95 21.77 -16.87
N VAL A 343 -13.41 20.74 -16.23
CA VAL A 343 -12.39 19.83 -16.81
C VAL A 343 -13.02 18.56 -17.37
N ILE A 344 -13.93 17.94 -16.65
CA ILE A 344 -14.39 16.57 -16.92
C ILE A 344 -15.79 16.53 -17.56
N LYS A 345 -16.63 17.55 -17.37
CA LYS A 345 -18.04 17.52 -17.80
C LYS A 345 -18.23 17.16 -19.28
N SER A 346 -17.37 17.70 -20.15
CA SER A 346 -17.44 17.42 -21.60
C SER A 346 -17.23 15.94 -21.94
N ASP A 347 -16.58 15.18 -21.08
CA ASP A 347 -16.30 13.76 -21.29
C ASP A 347 -17.52 12.86 -20.96
N PHE A 348 -18.58 13.43 -20.33
CA PHE A 348 -19.80 12.71 -19.97
C PHE A 348 -20.92 12.77 -21.03
N ASP A 349 -20.71 13.45 -22.16
CA ASP A 349 -21.78 13.88 -23.06
C ASP A 349 -22.60 12.79 -23.75
N ASN A 350 -22.22 11.49 -23.69
CA ASN A 350 -22.97 10.47 -24.45
C ASN A 350 -23.11 9.07 -23.84
N LYS A 351 -22.44 8.74 -22.74
CA LYS A 351 -22.55 7.43 -22.07
C LYS A 351 -22.28 7.55 -20.57
N GLU A 352 -22.86 6.64 -19.79
CA GLU A 352 -22.50 6.54 -18.37
C GLU A 352 -21.01 6.19 -18.22
N PRO A 353 -20.20 7.04 -17.58
CA PRO A 353 -18.78 6.77 -17.37
C PRO A 353 -18.60 5.62 -16.39
N LEU A 354 -17.50 4.89 -16.55
CA LEU A 354 -17.10 3.86 -15.60
C LEU A 354 -16.27 4.49 -14.50
N ILE A 355 -16.83 4.58 -13.30
CA ILE A 355 -16.23 5.19 -12.13
C ILE A 355 -15.64 4.10 -11.24
N GLU A 356 -14.43 4.32 -10.71
CA GLU A 356 -13.73 3.35 -9.85
C GLU A 356 -13.75 1.93 -10.43
N ASN A 357 -13.63 1.84 -11.74
CA ASN A 357 -13.85 0.60 -12.47
C ASN A 357 -12.57 -0.22 -12.63
N THR A 358 -12.68 -1.49 -12.30
CA THR A 358 -11.62 -2.47 -12.56
C THR A 358 -11.67 -2.88 -14.03
N PHE A 359 -10.79 -2.32 -14.87
CA PHE A 359 -10.74 -2.61 -16.29
C PHE A 359 -9.82 -3.80 -16.64
N ILE A 360 -8.94 -4.20 -15.71
CA ILE A 360 -8.09 -5.38 -15.82
C ILE A 360 -8.32 -6.28 -14.61
N HIS A 361 -8.71 -7.53 -14.84
CA HIS A 361 -8.92 -8.54 -13.81
C HIS A 361 -7.90 -9.67 -13.94
N ASN A 362 -7.35 -10.12 -12.84
CA ASN A 362 -6.38 -11.22 -12.80
C ASN A 362 -6.97 -12.58 -13.29
N SER A 363 -8.28 -12.69 -13.47
CA SER A 363 -8.98 -13.84 -14.03
C SER A 363 -9.08 -13.85 -15.56
N GLN A 364 -8.68 -12.80 -16.23
CA GLN A 364 -8.69 -12.67 -17.68
C GLN A 364 -7.47 -13.39 -18.29
N GLU A 365 -7.53 -14.71 -18.45
CA GLU A 365 -6.38 -15.54 -18.85
C GLU A 365 -5.82 -15.16 -20.23
N GLU A 366 -6.67 -14.88 -21.23
CA GLU A 366 -6.23 -14.48 -22.58
C GLU A 366 -5.38 -13.20 -22.56
N LEU A 367 -5.79 -12.24 -21.74
CA LEU A 367 -5.06 -11.02 -21.49
C LEU A 367 -3.67 -11.29 -20.92
N HIS A 368 -3.62 -12.13 -19.89
CA HIS A 368 -2.36 -12.45 -19.22
C HIS A 368 -1.40 -13.26 -20.12
N ILE A 369 -1.93 -14.05 -21.04
CA ILE A 369 -1.12 -14.70 -22.08
C ILE A 369 -0.45 -13.65 -22.98
N ASN A 370 -1.14 -12.58 -23.36
CA ASN A 370 -0.55 -11.50 -24.14
C ASN A 370 0.50 -10.71 -23.36
N ILE A 371 0.25 -10.45 -22.08
CA ILE A 371 1.22 -9.81 -21.17
C ILE A 371 2.46 -10.69 -21.01
N ASP A 372 2.27 -12.00 -20.70
CA ASP A 372 3.37 -12.95 -20.56
C ASP A 372 4.21 -13.04 -21.86
N LYS A 373 3.55 -13.03 -23.01
CA LYS A 373 4.22 -13.04 -24.31
C LYS A 373 5.04 -11.77 -24.57
N ASN A 374 4.50 -10.61 -24.22
CA ASN A 374 5.22 -9.35 -24.34
C ASN A 374 6.45 -9.35 -23.40
N LEU A 375 6.25 -9.67 -22.13
CA LEU A 375 7.31 -9.66 -21.13
C LEU A 375 8.39 -10.72 -21.36
N SER A 376 8.05 -11.89 -21.95
CA SER A 376 9.01 -12.98 -22.22
C SER A 376 10.14 -12.59 -23.16
N GLN A 377 9.99 -11.51 -23.91
CA GLN A 377 11.05 -10.97 -24.76
C GLN A 377 12.17 -10.30 -23.95
N TYR A 378 11.86 -9.86 -22.74
CA TYR A 378 12.73 -9.04 -21.89
C TYR A 378 13.12 -9.71 -20.58
N LEU A 379 12.31 -10.67 -20.12
CA LEU A 379 12.40 -11.24 -18.77
C LEU A 379 12.51 -12.78 -18.80
N PRO A 380 13.15 -13.38 -17.79
CA PRO A 380 13.20 -14.84 -17.67
C PRO A 380 11.79 -15.45 -17.56
N ASN A 381 11.55 -16.58 -18.23
CA ASN A 381 10.25 -17.29 -18.26
C ASN A 381 9.84 -17.97 -16.95
N THR A 382 10.41 -17.58 -15.82
CA THR A 382 10.21 -18.23 -14.52
C THR A 382 9.08 -17.63 -13.69
N THR A 383 8.61 -16.43 -14.06
CA THR A 383 7.56 -15.71 -13.31
C THR A 383 6.43 -15.30 -14.25
N ARG A 384 5.20 -15.54 -13.83
CA ARG A 384 3.99 -15.07 -14.50
C ARG A 384 3.36 -13.96 -13.67
N PHE A 385 3.03 -12.86 -14.33
CA PHE A 385 2.36 -11.73 -13.69
C PHE A 385 0.86 -11.77 -13.97
N ARG A 386 0.07 -11.55 -12.92
CA ARG A 386 -1.39 -11.48 -12.99
C ARG A 386 -1.81 -10.10 -12.51
N PHE A 387 -2.09 -9.22 -13.47
CA PHE A 387 -2.44 -7.84 -13.19
C PHE A 387 -3.91 -7.67 -12.83
N THR A 388 -4.17 -6.72 -11.95
CA THR A 388 -5.48 -6.14 -11.70
C THR A 388 -5.31 -4.64 -11.66
N ALA A 389 -6.04 -3.89 -12.50
CA ALA A 389 -5.95 -2.45 -12.57
C ALA A 389 -7.34 -1.81 -12.52
N ARG A 390 -7.44 -0.77 -11.72
CA ARG A 390 -8.65 0.04 -11.53
C ARG A 390 -8.27 1.51 -11.77
N ALA A 391 -9.06 2.21 -12.57
CA ALA A 391 -8.92 3.64 -12.80
C ALA A 391 -10.04 4.41 -12.10
N ASP A 392 -9.79 5.64 -11.71
CA ASP A 392 -10.75 6.50 -11.02
C ASP A 392 -11.94 6.83 -11.94
N LEU A 393 -11.68 7.10 -13.22
CA LEU A 393 -12.70 7.40 -14.21
C LEU A 393 -12.28 6.93 -15.61
N ILE A 394 -13.18 6.21 -16.28
CA ILE A 394 -13.03 5.79 -17.69
C ILE A 394 -14.20 6.32 -18.49
N THR A 395 -13.91 7.16 -19.47
CA THR A 395 -14.86 7.69 -20.44
C THR A 395 -14.66 7.01 -21.80
N ASP A 396 -15.45 7.35 -22.81
CA ASP A 396 -15.28 6.81 -24.17
C ASP A 396 -13.91 7.15 -24.77
N THR A 397 -13.35 8.29 -24.44
CA THR A 397 -12.13 8.85 -25.06
C THR A 397 -10.93 8.86 -24.13
N CYS A 398 -11.13 8.87 -22.82
CA CYS A 398 -10.09 9.11 -21.85
C CYS A 398 -10.13 8.15 -20.65
N VAL A 399 -8.96 7.88 -20.10
CA VAL A 399 -8.77 7.28 -18.78
C VAL A 399 -8.14 8.35 -17.87
N TRP A 400 -8.81 8.68 -16.80
CA TRP A 400 -8.41 9.70 -15.86
C TRP A 400 -7.90 9.07 -14.56
N GLU A 401 -6.77 9.57 -14.09
CA GLU A 401 -6.29 9.40 -12.72
C GLU A 401 -6.45 10.74 -12.00
N LEU A 402 -7.25 10.75 -10.94
CA LEU A 402 -7.59 11.94 -10.17
C LEU A 402 -6.75 11.99 -8.90
N LYS A 403 -6.10 13.12 -8.67
CA LYS A 403 -5.27 13.33 -7.48
C LYS A 403 -5.71 14.57 -6.71
N CYS A 404 -5.52 14.53 -5.39
CA CYS A 404 -5.77 15.66 -4.51
C CYS A 404 -4.56 15.90 -3.60
N THR A 405 -3.42 16.24 -4.23
CA THR A 405 -2.10 16.31 -3.60
C THR A 405 -1.46 17.68 -3.83
N ASN A 406 -0.39 17.99 -3.11
CA ASN A 406 0.32 19.27 -3.28
C ASN A 406 0.98 19.39 -4.67
N GLU A 407 1.41 18.25 -5.21
CA GLU A 407 2.06 18.16 -6.54
C GLU A 407 1.78 16.80 -7.17
N ILE A 408 1.89 16.70 -8.48
CA ILE A 408 1.89 15.43 -9.19
C ILE A 408 3.28 14.82 -9.05
N SER A 409 3.38 13.70 -8.33
CA SER A 409 4.64 13.00 -8.12
C SER A 409 4.96 12.06 -9.29
N ILE A 410 6.22 11.61 -9.36
CA ILE A 410 6.67 10.58 -10.32
C ILE A 410 5.84 9.29 -10.22
N ASP A 411 5.41 8.93 -9.02
CA ASP A 411 4.57 7.75 -8.78
C ASP A 411 3.21 7.86 -9.48
N HIS A 412 2.61 9.06 -9.49
CA HIS A 412 1.36 9.32 -10.21
C HIS A 412 1.53 9.18 -11.72
N LEU A 413 2.67 9.64 -12.27
CA LEU A 413 2.98 9.50 -13.69
C LEU A 413 3.18 8.03 -14.08
N ILE A 414 3.95 7.29 -13.29
CA ILE A 414 4.17 5.85 -13.51
C ILE A 414 2.84 5.09 -13.46
N GLN A 415 1.92 5.45 -12.57
CA GLN A 415 0.59 4.83 -12.49
C GLN A 415 -0.17 4.94 -13.81
N VAL A 416 -0.20 6.13 -14.39
CA VAL A 416 -0.86 6.40 -15.68
C VAL A 416 -0.14 5.68 -16.83
N VAL A 417 1.20 5.60 -16.83
CA VAL A 417 1.99 4.82 -17.77
C VAL A 417 1.61 3.33 -17.72
N ILE A 418 1.49 2.76 -16.51
CA ILE A 418 1.10 1.35 -16.33
C ILE A 418 -0.32 1.12 -16.83
N TYR A 419 -1.26 2.03 -16.58
CA TYR A 419 -2.63 1.93 -17.13
C TYR A 419 -2.62 1.90 -18.66
N SER A 420 -1.89 2.82 -19.28
CA SER A 420 -1.77 2.88 -20.73
C SER A 420 -1.13 1.62 -21.30
N TRP A 421 -0.06 1.11 -20.66
CA TRP A 421 0.59 -0.13 -21.07
C TRP A 421 -0.37 -1.33 -21.03
N LEU A 422 -1.07 -1.52 -19.91
CA LEU A 422 -2.06 -2.58 -19.76
C LEU A 422 -3.20 -2.44 -20.76
N TRP A 423 -3.71 -1.23 -20.94
CA TRP A 423 -4.79 -0.96 -21.90
C TRP A 423 -4.39 -1.34 -23.32
N ASN A 424 -3.22 -0.90 -23.77
CA ASN A 424 -2.75 -1.17 -25.14
C ASN A 424 -2.48 -2.66 -25.42
N LEU A 425 -2.12 -3.44 -24.40
CA LEU A 425 -1.95 -4.89 -24.55
C LEU A 425 -3.29 -5.65 -24.65
N THR A 426 -4.41 -5.03 -24.31
CA THR A 426 -5.67 -5.71 -24.06
C THR A 426 -6.84 -5.19 -24.89
N ASN A 427 -6.77 -3.95 -25.32
CA ASN A 427 -7.87 -3.27 -26.00
C ASN A 427 -7.42 -2.77 -27.38
N THR A 428 -8.36 -2.77 -28.31
CA THR A 428 -8.16 -2.23 -29.67
C THR A 428 -8.55 -0.76 -29.76
N GLN A 429 -9.26 -0.22 -28.78
CA GLN A 429 -9.72 1.15 -28.76
C GLN A 429 -8.64 2.06 -28.18
N ASN A 430 -8.21 3.06 -28.93
CA ASN A 430 -7.29 4.09 -28.44
C ASN A 430 -8.01 5.01 -27.46
N LYS A 431 -7.36 5.25 -26.30
CA LYS A 431 -7.79 6.23 -25.30
C LYS A 431 -6.64 7.17 -24.96
N THR A 432 -7.01 8.38 -24.59
CA THR A 432 -6.07 9.33 -23.96
C THR A 432 -5.94 8.99 -22.48
N PHE A 433 -4.75 9.13 -21.92
CA PHE A 433 -4.48 8.89 -20.49
C PHE A 433 -4.04 10.19 -19.85
N LYS A 434 -4.71 10.59 -18.77
CA LYS A 434 -4.48 11.87 -18.12
C LYS A 434 -4.37 11.70 -16.60
N VAL A 435 -3.52 12.52 -15.98
CA VAL A 435 -3.54 12.75 -14.54
C VAL A 435 -4.00 14.17 -14.28
N PHE A 436 -4.96 14.31 -13.40
CA PHE A 436 -5.53 15.60 -12.99
C PHE A 436 -5.40 15.79 -11.49
N ASN A 437 -4.69 16.82 -11.09
CA ASN A 437 -4.60 17.21 -9.69
C ASN A 437 -5.68 18.24 -9.35
N ILE A 438 -6.71 17.80 -8.68
CA ILE A 438 -7.87 18.62 -8.30
C ILE A 438 -7.44 19.79 -7.41
N LYS A 439 -6.44 19.60 -6.54
CA LYS A 439 -5.97 20.63 -5.62
C LYS A 439 -5.27 21.78 -6.33
N THR A 440 -4.44 21.48 -7.33
CA THR A 440 -3.62 22.50 -8.03
C THR A 440 -4.20 22.92 -9.37
N GLY A 441 -5.12 22.15 -9.94
CA GLY A 441 -5.68 22.34 -11.27
C GLY A 441 -4.78 21.87 -12.40
N GLU A 442 -3.64 21.25 -12.10
CA GLU A 442 -2.69 20.77 -13.10
C GLU A 442 -3.20 19.53 -13.82
N ILE A 443 -3.05 19.52 -15.15
CA ILE A 443 -3.41 18.37 -16.00
C ILE A 443 -2.21 18.02 -16.87
N LEU A 444 -1.78 16.77 -16.74
CA LEU A 444 -0.74 16.18 -17.57
C LEU A 444 -1.33 15.06 -18.44
N VAL A 445 -0.92 15.02 -19.70
CA VAL A 445 -1.40 14.07 -20.71
C VAL A 445 -0.27 13.18 -21.16
N LEU A 446 -0.48 11.88 -21.12
CA LEU A 446 0.48 10.90 -21.61
C LEU A 446 0.50 10.84 -23.14
N LYS A 447 1.67 10.98 -23.75
CA LYS A 447 1.90 10.77 -25.19
C LYS A 447 1.73 9.30 -25.55
N PRO A 448 1.13 8.98 -26.71
CA PRO A 448 0.89 7.60 -27.13
C PRO A 448 2.14 6.94 -27.75
N ASP A 449 3.26 6.95 -27.03
CA ASP A 449 4.53 6.31 -27.41
C ASP A 449 4.67 4.96 -26.72
N PHE A 450 4.12 3.90 -27.33
CA PHE A 450 4.08 2.57 -26.71
C PHE A 450 5.48 1.99 -26.45
N ASP A 451 6.48 2.30 -27.26
CA ASP A 451 7.84 1.78 -27.09
C ASP A 451 8.47 2.32 -25.81
N LYS A 452 8.34 3.62 -25.57
CA LYS A 452 8.79 4.25 -24.31
C LYS A 452 8.00 3.75 -23.10
N ILE A 453 6.66 3.67 -23.21
CA ILE A 453 5.78 3.13 -22.19
C ILE A 453 6.19 1.71 -21.82
N ASN A 454 6.39 0.84 -22.81
CA ASN A 454 6.81 -0.54 -22.60
C ASN A 454 8.22 -0.64 -21.98
N THR A 455 9.13 0.24 -22.38
CA THR A 455 10.47 0.34 -21.77
C THR A 455 10.39 0.65 -20.30
N ILE A 456 9.63 1.67 -19.89
CA ILE A 456 9.45 2.05 -18.47
C ILE A 456 8.93 0.88 -17.66
N VAL A 457 7.83 0.26 -18.09
CA VAL A 457 7.21 -0.84 -17.34
C VAL A 457 8.15 -2.04 -17.25
N THR A 458 8.86 -2.35 -18.33
CA THR A 458 9.81 -3.46 -18.36
C THR A 458 10.99 -3.22 -17.42
N GLU A 459 11.57 -2.00 -17.38
CA GLU A 459 12.66 -1.66 -16.48
C GLU A 459 12.20 -1.67 -15.01
N ILE A 460 10.98 -1.22 -14.71
CA ILE A 460 10.40 -1.33 -13.35
C ILE A 460 10.29 -2.80 -12.93
N ILE A 461 9.75 -3.65 -13.81
CA ILE A 461 9.62 -5.09 -13.50
C ILE A 461 11.00 -5.74 -13.33
N LYS A 462 11.96 -5.43 -14.19
CA LYS A 462 13.34 -5.92 -14.07
C LYS A 462 13.98 -5.48 -12.75
N GLY A 463 13.99 -4.18 -12.47
CA GLY A 463 14.60 -3.63 -11.27
C GLY A 463 13.98 -4.22 -10.00
N LYS A 464 12.66 -4.38 -10.00
CA LYS A 464 11.93 -4.84 -8.82
C LYS A 464 12.00 -6.35 -8.56
N TYR A 465 11.98 -7.17 -9.63
CA TYR A 465 11.82 -8.62 -9.49
C TYR A 465 13.03 -9.43 -9.95
N PHE A 466 13.96 -8.83 -10.69
CA PHE A 466 15.07 -9.55 -11.32
C PHE A 466 16.44 -8.89 -11.13
N HIS A 467 16.48 -7.63 -10.67
CA HIS A 467 17.72 -6.95 -10.39
C HIS A 467 17.88 -6.73 -8.88
N PHE A 468 19.04 -7.14 -8.34
CA PHE A 468 19.38 -6.96 -6.93
C PHE A 468 20.81 -6.42 -6.90
N GLU A 469 20.98 -5.19 -6.44
CA GLU A 469 22.29 -4.64 -6.13
C GLU A 469 22.68 -5.07 -4.73
N GLU A 470 23.80 -5.78 -4.63
CA GLU A 470 24.52 -5.86 -3.37
C GLU A 470 25.25 -4.52 -3.19
N LYS A 471 24.83 -3.74 -2.19
CA LYS A 471 25.66 -2.62 -1.74
C LYS A 471 26.86 -3.19 -1.02
N ASP A 472 28.06 -2.68 -1.38
CA ASP A 472 29.28 -2.94 -0.65
C ASP A 472 29.07 -2.65 0.85
N ASP A 473 29.55 -3.55 1.72
CA ASP A 473 29.34 -3.45 3.17
C ASP A 473 29.85 -2.14 3.75
N ASP A 474 30.96 -1.61 3.24
CA ASP A 474 31.54 -0.35 3.70
C ASP A 474 30.66 0.84 3.32
N ILE A 475 30.11 0.85 2.12
CA ILE A 475 29.14 1.87 1.65
C ILE A 475 27.89 1.81 2.51
N PHE A 476 27.35 0.61 2.74
CA PHE A 476 26.16 0.42 3.57
C PHE A 476 26.39 0.90 5.01
N ILE A 477 27.54 0.58 5.61
CA ILE A 477 27.91 1.02 6.96
C ILE A 477 28.08 2.55 7.01
N GLN A 478 28.66 3.16 5.98
CA GLN A 478 28.79 4.62 5.90
C GLN A 478 27.43 5.30 5.82
N GLU A 479 26.50 4.80 4.99
CA GLU A 479 25.14 5.31 4.92
C GLU A 479 24.43 5.17 6.27
N CYS A 480 24.55 4.03 6.94
CA CYS A 480 23.98 3.86 8.27
C CYS A 480 24.56 4.88 9.27
N ARG A 481 25.85 5.18 9.22
CA ARG A 481 26.50 6.17 10.10
C ARG A 481 26.06 7.61 9.80
N SER A 482 25.88 7.96 8.52
CA SER A 482 25.47 9.32 8.12
C SER A 482 24.06 9.70 8.59
N ILE A 483 23.23 8.69 8.90
CA ILE A 483 21.88 8.90 9.43
C ILE A 483 21.91 9.24 10.93
N PHE A 484 23.02 8.93 11.63
CA PHE A 484 23.19 9.17 13.07
C PHE A 484 24.06 10.40 13.39
N SER A 485 24.59 11.06 12.37
CA SER A 485 25.33 12.33 12.48
C SER A 485 24.43 13.52 12.17
#